data_dc118b2a09a4a19a26275473b20ad6fe
#
_entry.id   dc118b2a09a4a19a26275473b20ad6fe
#
_cell.length_a   1.000
_cell.length_b   1.000
_cell.length_c   1.000
_cell.angle_alpha   90.00
_cell.angle_beta   90.00
_cell.angle_gamma   90.00
#
_symmetry.space_group_name_H-M   'P 1'
#
loop_
_entity.id
_entity.type
_entity.pdbx_description
1 polymer ?
#
loop_
_entity_poly.entity_id
_entity_poly.type
_entity_poly.pdbx_seq_one_letter_code
_entity_poly.pdbx_strand_id
1 'polypeptide(L)'
;MPRHMFLYVDGAAAGNPGPAGAAAVLKDADGDTLLEKARAFGPATNNVAEYQALVLGLEMAAPLQPDILTVRTDSELMVRQLAGQYKVRAPNLKPLYRKVQRLLEPFKSVEIEHIQRGKNAEADRLAHKALQEARRVDAELPPTARRSGRGKKFRLK
;
A
#
# COMPACT_ATOMS: atom_id res chain seq x y z
N MET A 1 4.23 -4.22 29.82
CA MET A 1 4.57 -3.21 28.79
C MET A 1 3.73 -3.44 27.56
N PRO A 2 3.08 -2.38 27.04
CA PRO A 2 2.33 -2.51 25.79
C PRO A 2 3.28 -2.82 24.64
N ARG A 3 2.83 -3.67 23.74
CA ARG A 3 3.60 -3.97 22.53
C ARG A 3 3.31 -2.90 21.48
N HIS A 4 4.32 -2.15 21.14
CA HIS A 4 4.24 -1.11 20.14
C HIS A 4 4.92 -1.60 18.87
N MET A 5 4.19 -1.64 17.77
CA MET A 5 4.74 -2.04 16.47
C MET A 5 4.62 -0.89 15.48
N PHE A 6 5.50 -0.89 14.51
CA PHE A 6 5.60 0.17 13.52
C PHE A 6 5.48 -0.45 12.13
N LEU A 7 4.50 0.02 11.38
CA LEU A 7 4.22 -0.48 10.04
C LEU A 7 4.60 0.58 9.01
N TYR A 8 5.56 0.25 8.15
CA TYR A 8 5.97 1.10 7.05
C TYR A 8 5.34 0.57 5.77
N VAL A 9 4.68 1.44 5.03
CA VAL A 9 4.00 1.05 3.80
C VAL A 9 4.38 1.98 2.66
N ASP A 10 4.44 1.44 1.44
CA ASP A 10 4.70 2.21 0.25
C ASP A 10 4.10 1.51 -0.97
N GLY A 11 3.64 2.29 -1.92
CA GLY A 11 3.10 1.78 -3.17
C GLY A 11 3.54 2.66 -4.32
N ALA A 12 3.73 2.05 -5.48
CA ALA A 12 4.17 2.75 -6.68
C ALA A 12 3.53 2.14 -7.92
N ALA A 13 3.27 2.98 -8.91
CA ALA A 13 2.77 2.55 -10.20
C ALA A 13 3.62 3.13 -11.32
N ALA A 14 3.86 2.33 -12.36
CA ALA A 14 4.57 2.77 -13.56
C ALA A 14 3.52 3.22 -14.58
N GLY A 15 3.18 4.48 -14.53
CA GLY A 15 2.05 5.04 -15.24
C GLY A 15 0.91 5.29 -14.26
N ASN A 16 -0.12 5.95 -14.71
CA ASN A 16 -1.19 6.33 -13.81
C ASN A 16 -2.54 6.22 -14.54
N PRO A 17 -3.06 4.99 -14.71
CA PRO A 17 -2.64 3.73 -14.12
C PRO A 17 -1.59 2.96 -14.93
N GLY A 18 -1.01 1.95 -14.30
CA GLY A 18 -0.06 1.04 -14.92
C GLY A 18 0.33 -0.09 -13.97
N PRO A 19 1.34 -0.91 -14.36
CA PRO A 19 1.88 -1.92 -13.47
C PRO A 19 2.25 -1.31 -12.13
N ALA A 20 2.07 -2.04 -11.05
CA ALA A 20 2.21 -1.48 -9.71
C ALA A 20 2.88 -2.45 -8.74
N GLY A 21 3.42 -1.89 -7.68
CA GLY A 21 3.96 -2.64 -6.56
C GLY A 21 3.53 -2.02 -5.25
N ALA A 22 3.33 -2.85 -4.26
CA ALA A 22 3.02 -2.42 -2.90
C ALA A 22 3.90 -3.20 -1.93
N ALA A 23 4.29 -2.56 -0.83
CA ALA A 23 5.12 -3.20 0.17
C ALA A 23 4.77 -2.72 1.57
N ALA A 24 4.99 -3.61 2.54
CA ALA A 24 4.79 -3.33 3.93
C ALA A 24 5.92 -3.97 4.74
N VAL A 25 6.46 -3.23 5.70
CA VAL A 25 7.50 -3.68 6.61
C VAL A 25 7.02 -3.42 8.03
N LEU A 26 6.94 -4.47 8.84
CA LEU A 26 6.50 -4.37 10.22
C LEU A 26 7.71 -4.51 11.13
N LYS A 27 7.89 -3.55 12.04
CA LYS A 27 9.01 -3.52 12.97
C LYS A 27 8.52 -3.48 14.41
N ASP A 28 9.35 -3.97 15.32
CA ASP A 28 9.10 -3.83 16.74
C ASP A 28 9.62 -2.47 17.25
N ALA A 29 9.48 -2.24 18.55
CA ALA A 29 9.90 -0.98 19.17
C ALA A 29 11.41 -0.78 19.15
N ASP A 30 12.19 -1.84 19.00
CA ASP A 30 13.65 -1.76 18.89
C ASP A 30 14.12 -1.49 17.48
N GLY A 31 13.21 -1.45 16.52
CA GLY A 31 13.53 -1.23 15.12
C GLY A 31 13.86 -2.50 14.34
N ASP A 32 13.70 -3.65 14.95
CA ASP A 32 13.94 -4.92 14.26
C ASP A 32 12.75 -5.29 13.40
N THR A 33 13.04 -5.78 12.19
CA THR A 33 11.99 -6.20 11.27
C THR A 33 11.39 -7.53 11.71
N LEU A 34 10.09 -7.51 11.95
CA LEU A 34 9.34 -8.72 12.31
C LEU A 34 8.83 -9.44 11.09
N LEU A 35 8.24 -8.71 10.15
CA LEU A 35 7.65 -9.25 8.92
C LEU A 35 7.80 -8.23 7.81
N GLU A 36 7.89 -8.72 6.58
CA GLU A 36 7.79 -7.86 5.42
C GLU A 36 7.08 -8.59 4.29
N LYS A 37 6.36 -7.84 3.48
CA LYS A 37 5.68 -8.37 2.30
C LYS A 37 5.72 -7.37 1.18
N ALA A 38 5.77 -7.88 -0.03
CA ALA A 38 5.65 -7.07 -1.23
C ALA A 38 4.76 -7.81 -2.23
N ARG A 39 4.08 -7.04 -3.07
CA ARG A 39 3.14 -7.61 -4.03
C ARG A 39 3.18 -6.83 -5.33
N ALA A 40 3.30 -7.54 -6.44
CA ALA A 40 3.19 -6.99 -7.78
C ALA A 40 1.74 -7.12 -8.24
N PHE A 41 1.22 -6.08 -8.86
CA PHE A 41 -0.15 -6.08 -9.34
C PHE A 41 -0.35 -4.95 -10.36
N GLY A 42 -1.58 -4.71 -10.73
CA GLY A 42 -1.96 -3.65 -11.64
C GLY A 42 -3.00 -4.13 -12.66
N PRO A 43 -3.50 -3.21 -13.48
CA PRO A 43 -3.14 -1.80 -13.50
C PRO A 43 -3.67 -1.04 -12.28
N ALA A 44 -2.93 -0.05 -11.84
CA ALA A 44 -3.32 0.77 -10.69
C ALA A 44 -2.72 2.16 -10.80
N THR A 45 -3.37 3.12 -10.14
CA THR A 45 -2.80 4.46 -9.94
C THR A 45 -1.85 4.44 -8.75
N ASN A 46 -1.04 5.47 -8.59
CA ASN A 46 -0.18 5.60 -7.42
C ASN A 46 -0.99 5.56 -6.13
N ASN A 47 -2.12 6.26 -6.08
CA ASN A 47 -2.95 6.30 -4.88
C ASN A 47 -3.53 4.92 -4.54
N VAL A 48 -3.96 4.19 -5.55
CA VAL A 48 -4.43 2.81 -5.36
C VAL A 48 -3.30 1.94 -4.82
N ALA A 49 -2.09 2.08 -5.38
CA ALA A 49 -0.94 1.31 -4.91
C ALA A 49 -0.62 1.60 -3.45
N GLU A 50 -0.71 2.87 -3.03
CA GLU A 50 -0.49 3.25 -1.64
C GLU A 50 -1.53 2.62 -0.71
N TYR A 51 -2.79 2.65 -1.10
CA TYR A 51 -3.86 2.01 -0.32
C TYR A 51 -3.69 0.49 -0.27
N GLN A 52 -3.28 -0.13 -1.38
CA GLN A 52 -3.02 -1.57 -1.39
C GLN A 52 -1.87 -1.94 -0.45
N ALA A 53 -0.84 -1.08 -0.35
CA ALA A 53 0.24 -1.29 0.60
C ALA A 53 -0.25 -1.27 2.04
N LEU A 54 -1.15 -0.34 2.36
CA LEU A 54 -1.74 -0.25 3.69
C LEU A 54 -2.61 -1.49 3.99
N VAL A 55 -3.40 -1.93 3.03
CA VAL A 55 -4.19 -3.17 3.18
C VAL A 55 -3.27 -4.34 3.48
N LEU A 56 -2.22 -4.50 2.68
CA LEU A 56 -1.23 -5.56 2.85
C LEU A 56 -0.63 -5.53 4.25
N GLY A 57 -0.23 -4.35 4.70
CA GLY A 57 0.39 -4.18 6.00
C GLY A 57 -0.55 -4.44 7.17
N LEU A 58 -1.79 -3.97 7.10
CA LEU A 58 -2.76 -4.19 8.16
C LEU A 58 -3.12 -5.67 8.28
N GLU A 59 -3.27 -6.36 7.15
CA GLU A 59 -3.52 -7.79 7.14
C GLU A 59 -2.34 -8.57 7.75
N MET A 60 -1.13 -8.10 7.49
CA MET A 60 0.09 -8.71 8.01
C MET A 60 0.23 -8.50 9.53
N ALA A 61 -0.12 -7.31 10.01
CA ALA A 61 0.04 -6.96 11.42
C ALA A 61 -1.06 -7.51 12.33
N ALA A 62 -2.26 -7.72 11.80
CA ALA A 62 -3.43 -8.10 12.62
C ALA A 62 -3.22 -9.37 13.47
N PRO A 63 -2.63 -10.47 12.94
CA PRO A 63 -2.44 -11.67 13.76
C PRO A 63 -1.50 -11.46 14.95
N LEU A 64 -0.63 -10.47 14.92
CA LEU A 64 0.31 -10.20 16.01
C LEU A 64 -0.31 -9.39 17.14
N GLN A 65 -1.49 -8.83 16.92
CA GLN A 65 -2.26 -8.10 17.93
C GLN A 65 -1.43 -7.09 18.73
N PRO A 66 -0.81 -6.11 18.05
CA PRO A 66 -0.08 -5.08 18.78
C PRO A 66 -1.03 -4.27 19.66
N ASP A 67 -0.53 -3.77 20.79
CA ASP A 67 -1.31 -2.86 21.62
C ASP A 67 -1.42 -1.48 20.96
N ILE A 68 -0.33 -1.04 20.34
CA ILE A 68 -0.28 0.20 19.57
C ILE A 68 0.37 -0.12 18.23
N LEU A 69 -0.30 0.25 17.15
CA LEU A 69 0.27 0.16 15.81
C LEU A 69 0.44 1.58 15.26
N THR A 70 1.68 1.94 14.99
CA THR A 70 1.97 3.20 14.30
C THR A 70 2.23 2.90 12.84
N VAL A 71 1.38 3.42 11.97
CA VAL A 71 1.51 3.28 10.52
C VAL A 71 2.27 4.48 10.00
N ARG A 72 3.33 4.23 9.24
CA ARG A 72 4.17 5.27 8.63
C ARG A 72 4.11 5.19 7.13
N THR A 73 3.81 6.31 6.51
CA THR A 73 3.67 6.40 5.06
C THR A 73 4.17 7.76 4.58
N ASP A 74 4.70 7.81 3.36
CA ASP A 74 5.06 9.08 2.75
C ASP A 74 3.93 9.67 1.90
N SER A 75 2.75 9.05 1.89
CA SER A 75 1.57 9.56 1.20
C SER A 75 0.79 10.51 2.11
N GLU A 76 1.02 11.80 1.96
CA GLU A 76 0.28 12.80 2.72
C GLU A 76 -1.22 12.74 2.44
N LEU A 77 -1.59 12.50 1.18
CA LEU A 77 -3.00 12.39 0.81
C LEU A 77 -3.70 11.29 1.60
N MET A 78 -3.08 10.11 1.67
CA MET A 78 -3.67 8.98 2.39
C MET A 78 -3.84 9.30 3.87
N VAL A 79 -2.82 9.91 4.50
CA VAL A 79 -2.89 10.31 5.90
C VAL A 79 -4.07 11.24 6.14
N ARG A 80 -4.24 12.26 5.29
CA ARG A 80 -5.32 13.23 5.44
C ARG A 80 -6.69 12.62 5.17
N GLN A 81 -6.78 11.70 4.23
CA GLN A 81 -8.03 10.99 3.96
C GLN A 81 -8.43 10.10 5.16
N LEU A 82 -7.47 9.40 5.74
CA LEU A 82 -7.74 8.54 6.89
C LEU A 82 -8.08 9.34 8.14
N ALA A 83 -7.54 10.55 8.25
CA ALA A 83 -7.88 11.47 9.34
C ALA A 83 -9.21 12.17 9.14
N GLY A 84 -9.87 11.97 8.00
CA GLY A 84 -11.14 12.62 7.71
C GLY A 84 -11.02 14.06 7.24
N GLN A 85 -9.80 14.54 7.00
CA GLN A 85 -9.56 15.91 6.54
C GLN A 85 -9.87 16.09 5.05
N TYR A 86 -9.64 15.05 4.26
CA TYR A 86 -9.94 15.04 2.83
C TYR A 86 -10.89 13.90 2.52
N LYS A 87 -11.86 14.16 1.66
CA LYS A 87 -12.79 13.13 1.21
C LYS A 87 -12.12 12.24 0.18
N VAL A 88 -12.47 10.96 0.21
CA VAL A 88 -12.10 10.01 -0.83
C VAL A 88 -13.16 10.12 -1.93
N ARG A 89 -12.79 10.71 -3.05
CA ARG A 89 -13.73 10.95 -4.15
C ARG A 89 -13.57 9.98 -5.32
N ALA A 90 -12.35 9.50 -5.54
CA ALA A 90 -12.07 8.61 -6.66
C ALA A 90 -12.81 7.29 -6.51
N PRO A 91 -13.58 6.87 -7.53
CA PRO A 91 -14.34 5.61 -7.44
C PRO A 91 -13.46 4.40 -7.21
N ASN A 92 -12.22 4.40 -7.73
CA ASN A 92 -11.30 3.28 -7.55
C ASN A 92 -10.69 3.22 -6.15
N LEU A 93 -10.73 4.31 -5.38
CA LEU A 93 -10.24 4.35 -4.02
C LEU A 93 -11.31 4.02 -2.98
N LYS A 94 -12.58 4.32 -3.27
CA LYS A 94 -13.65 4.15 -2.29
C LYS A 94 -13.75 2.74 -1.71
N PRO A 95 -13.70 1.67 -2.52
CA PRO A 95 -13.74 0.31 -1.97
C PRO A 95 -12.54 0.01 -1.08
N LEU A 96 -11.35 0.50 -1.47
CA LEU A 96 -10.13 0.29 -0.69
C LEU A 96 -10.18 1.07 0.62
N TYR A 97 -10.67 2.30 0.58
CA TYR A 97 -10.84 3.11 1.79
C TYR A 97 -11.75 2.39 2.78
N ARG A 98 -12.89 1.87 2.30
CA ARG A 98 -13.81 1.11 3.16
C ARG A 98 -13.16 -0.15 3.71
N LYS A 99 -12.37 -0.84 2.88
CA LYS A 99 -11.64 -2.03 3.32
C LYS A 99 -10.65 -1.69 4.43
N VAL A 100 -9.91 -0.59 4.27
CA VAL A 100 -8.98 -0.11 5.30
C VAL A 100 -9.72 0.18 6.60
N GLN A 101 -10.86 0.86 6.52
CA GLN A 101 -11.66 1.15 7.71
C GLN A 101 -12.03 -0.13 8.47
N ARG A 102 -12.43 -1.17 7.75
CA ARG A 102 -12.75 -2.46 8.36
C ARG A 102 -11.51 -3.13 8.95
N LEU A 103 -10.38 -3.05 8.25
CA LEU A 103 -9.14 -3.67 8.71
C LEU A 103 -8.59 -2.97 9.96
N LEU A 104 -8.89 -1.71 10.16
CA LEU A 104 -8.46 -0.96 11.33
C LEU A 104 -9.26 -1.32 12.59
N GLU A 105 -10.49 -1.77 12.45
CA GLU A 105 -11.38 -2.02 13.58
C GLU A 105 -10.83 -2.97 14.65
N PRO A 106 -10.18 -4.10 14.31
CA PRO A 106 -9.68 -5.02 15.33
C PRO A 106 -8.51 -4.49 16.16
N PHE A 107 -7.82 -3.46 15.69
CA PHE A 107 -6.66 -2.92 16.41
C PHE A 107 -7.11 -2.09 17.60
N LYS A 108 -6.42 -2.27 18.74
CA LYS A 108 -6.74 -1.51 19.95
C LYS A 108 -6.45 -0.04 19.79
N SER A 109 -5.29 0.29 19.21
CA SER A 109 -4.86 1.67 19.00
C SER A 109 -4.04 1.75 17.74
N VAL A 110 -4.39 2.66 16.84
CA VAL A 110 -3.66 2.89 15.60
C VAL A 110 -3.37 4.37 15.48
N GLU A 111 -2.10 4.68 15.22
CA GLU A 111 -1.65 6.02 14.90
C GLU A 111 -1.16 6.00 13.45
N ILE A 112 -1.55 6.99 12.68
CA ILE A 112 -1.11 7.08 11.28
C ILE A 112 -0.34 8.38 11.14
N GLU A 113 0.92 8.27 10.73
CA GLU A 113 1.77 9.45 10.61
C GLU A 113 2.44 9.52 9.25
N HIS A 114 2.57 10.74 8.78
CA HIS A 114 3.27 11.06 7.56
C HIS A 114 4.77 11.14 7.84
N ILE A 115 5.58 10.47 7.02
CA ILE A 115 7.04 10.57 7.10
C ILE A 115 7.58 10.98 5.74
N GLN A 116 8.80 11.52 5.75
CA GLN A 116 9.48 11.85 4.51
C GLN A 116 9.88 10.57 3.77
N ARG A 117 9.91 10.65 2.45
CA ARG A 117 10.24 9.50 1.61
C ARG A 117 11.58 8.87 2.00
N GLY A 118 12.59 9.66 2.30
CA GLY A 118 13.89 9.16 2.70
C GLY A 118 13.88 8.32 3.98
N LYS A 119 12.85 8.47 4.80
CA LYS A 119 12.69 7.67 6.03
C LYS A 119 11.83 6.44 5.80
N ASN A 120 11.36 6.22 4.58
CA ASN A 120 10.55 5.06 4.20
C ASN A 120 11.31 4.16 3.21
N ALA A 121 12.62 4.13 3.31
CA ALA A 121 13.49 3.53 2.30
C ALA A 121 13.28 2.03 2.09
N GLU A 122 13.04 1.28 3.15
CA GLU A 122 12.86 -0.18 3.03
C GLU A 122 11.58 -0.52 2.28
N ALA A 123 10.47 0.10 2.67
CA ALA A 123 9.18 -0.12 2.01
C ALA A 123 9.26 0.38 0.56
N ASP A 124 9.89 1.53 0.33
CA ASP A 124 10.09 2.08 -1.00
C ASP A 124 10.86 1.10 -1.90
N ARG A 125 11.96 0.56 -1.40
CA ARG A 125 12.78 -0.39 -2.16
C ARG A 125 11.99 -1.65 -2.51
N LEU A 126 11.25 -2.18 -1.55
CA LEU A 126 10.46 -3.39 -1.77
C LEU A 126 9.30 -3.13 -2.73
N ALA A 127 8.65 -1.97 -2.64
CA ALA A 127 7.57 -1.60 -3.54
C ALA A 127 8.09 -1.45 -4.98
N HIS A 128 9.26 -0.83 -5.15
CA HIS A 128 9.86 -0.69 -6.47
C HIS A 128 10.29 -2.03 -7.05
N LYS A 129 10.83 -2.92 -6.21
CA LYS A 129 11.18 -4.28 -6.65
C LYS A 129 9.92 -5.02 -7.14
N ALA A 130 8.82 -4.91 -6.41
CA ALA A 130 7.56 -5.50 -6.81
C ALA A 130 7.03 -4.87 -8.10
N LEU A 131 7.19 -3.54 -8.23
CA LEU A 131 6.81 -2.83 -9.44
C LEU A 131 7.60 -3.34 -10.65
N GLN A 132 8.90 -3.56 -10.51
CA GLN A 132 9.72 -4.10 -11.60
C GLN A 132 9.24 -5.49 -11.99
N GLU A 133 8.86 -6.30 -11.02
CA GLU A 133 8.30 -7.62 -11.29
C GLU A 133 6.98 -7.50 -12.07
N ALA A 134 6.11 -6.57 -11.69
CA ALA A 134 4.87 -6.33 -12.40
C ALA A 134 5.12 -5.88 -13.83
N ARG A 135 6.11 -5.02 -14.04
CA ARG A 135 6.49 -4.55 -15.38
C ARG A 135 7.05 -5.69 -16.23
N ARG A 136 7.87 -6.56 -15.64
CA ARG A 136 8.43 -7.71 -16.33
C ARG A 136 7.32 -8.67 -16.80
N VAL A 137 6.40 -8.97 -15.92
CA VAL A 137 5.26 -9.83 -16.27
C VAL A 137 4.41 -9.18 -17.35
N ASP A 138 4.14 -7.89 -17.23
CA ASP A 138 3.37 -7.14 -18.22
C ASP A 138 4.02 -7.19 -19.59
N ALA A 139 5.35 -7.07 -19.66
CA ALA A 139 6.09 -7.10 -20.92
C ALA A 139 6.05 -8.46 -21.58
N GLU A 140 5.85 -9.54 -20.83
CA GLU A 140 5.76 -10.91 -21.34
C GLU A 140 4.36 -11.25 -21.86
N LEU A 141 3.36 -10.42 -21.54
CA LEU A 141 1.98 -10.65 -22.00
C LEU A 141 1.81 -10.13 -23.42
N PRO A 142 0.84 -10.70 -24.18
CA PRO A 142 0.46 -10.12 -25.47
C PRO A 142 0.00 -8.67 -25.26
N PRO A 143 0.18 -7.79 -26.26
CA PRO A 143 -0.22 -6.38 -26.11
C PRO A 143 -1.66 -6.19 -25.66
N THR A 144 -2.57 -7.08 -26.03
CA THR A 144 -3.99 -6.99 -25.65
C THR A 144 -4.25 -7.36 -24.19
N ALA A 145 -3.29 -8.01 -23.52
CA ALA A 145 -3.45 -8.47 -22.13
C ALA A 145 -2.57 -7.71 -21.14
N ARG A 146 -1.77 -6.74 -21.61
CA ARG A 146 -0.84 -6.03 -20.74
C ARG A 146 -1.57 -5.07 -19.81
N ARG A 147 -0.96 -4.84 -18.63
CA ARG A 147 -1.44 -3.89 -17.63
C ARG A 147 -1.15 -2.47 -18.08
N SER A 148 -1.89 -2.00 -19.09
CA SER A 148 -1.62 -0.75 -19.74
C SER A 148 -2.30 0.41 -19.02
N GLY A 149 -1.56 1.49 -18.79
CA GLY A 149 -2.11 2.71 -18.26
C GLY A 149 -2.75 3.60 -19.30
N ARG A 150 -2.77 3.20 -20.54
CA ARG A 150 -3.28 4.06 -21.62
C ARG A 150 -4.78 4.01 -21.80
N GLY A 151 -5.50 3.55 -20.81
CA GLY A 151 -6.93 3.52 -20.89
C GLY A 151 -7.48 2.66 -22.00
N LYS A 152 -6.71 1.70 -22.45
CA LYS A 152 -7.23 0.72 -23.38
C LYS A 152 -8.34 -0.02 -22.72
N LYS A 153 -9.51 0.27 -23.17
CA LYS A 153 -10.66 -0.44 -22.68
C LYS A 153 -10.71 -1.78 -23.39
N PHE A 154 -10.59 -2.82 -22.61
CA PHE A 154 -10.86 -4.14 -23.15
C PHE A 154 -12.34 -4.27 -23.29
N ARG A 155 -12.77 -4.46 -24.49
CA ARG A 155 -14.16 -4.81 -24.71
C ARG A 155 -14.26 -6.30 -24.60
N LEU A 156 -14.91 -6.72 -23.56
CA LEU A 156 -15.31 -8.09 -23.46
C LEU A 156 -16.47 -8.28 -24.39
N LYS A 157 -16.31 -9.18 -25.28
CA LYS A 157 -17.39 -9.51 -26.21
C LYS A 157 -17.94 -10.87 -25.91
#